data_d5ef5dc22d438330c41be090cd94e42a
#
_entry.id   d5ef5dc22d438330c41be090cd94e42a
#
_cell.length_a   1.000
_cell.length_b   1.000
_cell.length_c   1.000
_cell.angle_alpha   90.00
_cell.angle_beta   90.00
_cell.angle_gamma   90.00
#
_symmetry.space_group_name_H-M   'P 1'
#
loop_
_entity.id
_entity.type
_entity.pdbx_description
1 polymer ?
#
loop_
_entity_poly.entity_id
_entity_poly.type
_entity_poly.pdbx_seq_one_letter_code
_entity_poly.pdbx_strand_id
1 'polypeptide(L)'
;MAISRKMERELLRNEYLEKVIESFVQIGDEVLKVKSNEIAIPVVGCEGNEDFIVITVKVPIGANKGMEPYDGYSEAEDYEMKLKEKERKEKEKEEKKKKKMAKDAEIRNKKEQLKKGN
;
A
#
# COMPACT_ATOMS: atom_id res chain seq x y z
N MET A 1 -0.42 38.36 15.42
CA MET A 1 -0.45 37.24 16.36
C MET A 1 -0.06 35.96 15.68
N ALA A 2 0.84 35.21 16.26
CA ALA A 2 1.18 33.89 15.75
C ALA A 2 0.08 32.88 16.09
N ILE A 3 -0.40 32.14 15.14
CA ILE A 3 -1.34 31.04 15.38
C ILE A 3 -0.60 29.88 16.05
N SER A 4 -1.28 29.12 16.87
CA SER A 4 -0.68 27.91 17.49
C SER A 4 -0.37 26.85 16.45
N ARG A 5 0.59 25.99 16.73
CA ARG A 5 0.92 24.85 15.85
C ARG A 5 -0.29 23.94 15.61
N LYS A 6 -1.12 23.80 16.63
CA LYS A 6 -2.37 23.02 16.52
C LYS A 6 -3.32 23.63 15.50
N MET A 7 -3.53 24.95 15.55
CA MET A 7 -4.38 25.67 14.59
C MET A 7 -3.80 25.61 13.17
N GLU A 8 -2.50 25.77 13.04
CA GLU A 8 -1.80 25.67 11.76
C GLU A 8 -2.02 24.31 11.11
N ARG A 9 -1.87 23.22 11.89
CA ARG A 9 -2.11 21.87 11.40
C ARG A 9 -3.56 21.64 10.99
N GLU A 10 -4.52 22.16 11.75
CA GLU A 10 -5.94 22.06 11.41
C GLU A 10 -6.28 22.80 10.12
N LEU A 11 -5.72 23.98 9.90
CA LEU A 11 -5.91 24.76 8.69
C LEU A 11 -5.33 24.03 7.46
N LEU A 12 -4.13 23.50 7.58
CA LEU A 12 -3.49 22.71 6.53
C LEU A 12 -4.30 21.45 6.20
N ARG A 13 -4.73 20.76 7.22
CA ARG A 13 -5.57 19.55 7.06
C ARG A 13 -6.84 19.86 6.29
N ASN A 14 -7.54 20.91 6.66
CA ASN A 14 -8.79 21.32 6.02
C ASN A 14 -8.56 21.75 4.57
N GLU A 15 -7.50 22.50 4.32
CA GLU A 15 -7.12 22.94 2.96
C GLU A 15 -6.85 21.76 2.04
N TYR A 16 -6.03 20.81 2.49
CA TYR A 16 -5.68 19.64 1.68
C TYR A 16 -6.84 18.64 1.55
N LEU A 17 -7.68 18.54 2.57
CA LEU A 17 -8.88 17.73 2.47
C LEU A 17 -9.79 18.26 1.35
N GLU A 18 -9.99 19.58 1.26
CA GLU A 18 -10.77 20.20 0.18
C GLU A 18 -10.14 19.96 -1.18
N LYS A 19 -8.81 20.05 -1.30
CA LYS A 19 -8.10 19.75 -2.55
C LYS A 19 -8.31 18.30 -2.99
N VAL A 20 -8.28 17.37 -2.05
CA VAL A 20 -8.53 15.95 -2.32
C VAL A 20 -9.99 15.76 -2.80
N ILE A 21 -10.94 16.37 -2.11
CA ILE A 21 -12.35 16.29 -2.48
C ILE A 21 -12.58 16.83 -3.90
N GLU A 22 -12.05 18.01 -4.19
CA GLU A 22 -12.18 18.64 -5.52
C GLU A 22 -11.56 17.76 -6.62
N SER A 23 -10.41 17.15 -6.35
CA SER A 23 -9.75 16.28 -7.31
C SER A 23 -10.61 15.09 -7.71
N PHE A 24 -11.27 14.46 -6.75
CA PHE A 24 -12.15 13.33 -7.02
C PHE A 24 -13.47 13.74 -7.66
N VAL A 25 -14.03 14.87 -7.25
CA VAL A 25 -15.26 15.42 -7.86
C VAL A 25 -15.02 15.76 -9.33
N GLN A 26 -13.85 16.33 -9.67
CA GLN A 26 -13.48 16.68 -11.04
C GLN A 26 -13.44 15.47 -11.97
N ILE A 27 -13.02 14.31 -11.47
CA ILE A 27 -12.98 13.08 -12.28
C ILE A 27 -14.30 12.30 -12.24
N GLY A 28 -15.33 12.84 -11.61
CA GLY A 28 -16.67 12.30 -11.63
C GLY A 28 -17.04 11.39 -10.48
N ASP A 29 -16.19 11.29 -9.45
CA ASP A 29 -16.48 10.47 -8.28
C ASP A 29 -17.40 11.21 -7.29
N GLU A 30 -18.28 10.46 -6.65
CA GLU A 30 -19.05 10.96 -5.52
C GLU A 30 -18.18 10.94 -4.28
N VAL A 31 -18.18 12.03 -3.52
CA VAL A 31 -17.37 12.14 -2.30
C VAL A 31 -18.28 12.44 -1.12
N LEU A 32 -18.21 11.59 -0.09
CA LEU A 32 -18.98 11.74 1.14
C LEU A 32 -18.03 12.12 2.28
N LYS A 33 -18.35 13.21 2.98
CA LYS A 33 -17.55 13.60 4.15
C LYS A 33 -18.08 12.86 5.37
N VAL A 34 -17.26 11.99 5.95
CA VAL A 34 -17.67 11.12 7.07
C VAL A 34 -17.10 11.57 8.42
N LYS A 35 -15.99 12.31 8.40
CA LYS A 35 -15.39 12.94 9.59
C LYS A 35 -14.76 14.26 9.17
N SER A 36 -14.28 15.03 10.15
CA SER A 36 -13.64 16.32 9.89
C SER A 36 -12.41 16.24 8.99
N ASN A 37 -11.75 15.08 8.95
CA ASN A 37 -10.54 14.84 8.15
C ASN A 37 -10.63 13.60 7.28
N GLU A 38 -11.83 13.06 7.08
CA GLU A 38 -12.00 11.77 6.42
C GLU A 38 -13.15 11.82 5.43
N ILE A 39 -12.92 11.25 4.26
CA ILE A 39 -13.93 11.13 3.20
C ILE A 39 -14.09 9.67 2.82
N ALA A 40 -15.28 9.33 2.32
CA ALA A 40 -15.57 8.01 1.76
C ALA A 40 -16.04 8.18 0.32
N ILE A 41 -15.55 7.34 -0.56
CA ILE A 41 -15.88 7.33 -1.97
C ILE A 41 -16.56 6.00 -2.29
N PRO A 42 -17.85 6.01 -2.72
CA PRO A 42 -18.50 4.77 -3.09
C PRO A 42 -17.92 4.25 -4.41
N VAL A 43 -17.58 2.98 -4.44
CA VAL A 43 -16.97 2.32 -5.60
C VAL A 43 -17.63 0.97 -5.82
N VAL A 44 -17.52 0.46 -7.05
CA VAL A 44 -17.98 -0.88 -7.40
C VAL A 44 -16.77 -1.68 -7.85
N GLY A 45 -16.55 -2.82 -7.19
CA GLY A 45 -15.45 -3.73 -7.51
C GLY A 45 -15.69 -4.48 -8.83
N CYS A 46 -14.66 -5.18 -9.29
CA CYS A 46 -14.69 -5.91 -10.56
C CYS A 46 -15.73 -7.03 -10.59
N GLU A 47 -16.16 -7.52 -9.43
CA GLU A 47 -17.21 -8.54 -9.31
C GLU A 47 -18.62 -7.96 -9.08
N GLY A 48 -18.75 -6.63 -9.14
CA GLY A 48 -20.02 -5.94 -8.97
C GLY A 48 -20.40 -5.65 -7.52
N ASN A 49 -19.53 -5.91 -6.56
CA ASN A 49 -19.77 -5.60 -5.16
C ASN A 49 -19.59 -4.10 -4.88
N GLU A 50 -20.54 -3.53 -4.14
CA GLU A 50 -20.45 -2.14 -3.72
C GLU A 50 -19.53 -2.05 -2.49
N ASP A 51 -18.55 -1.14 -2.57
CA ASP A 51 -17.56 -0.89 -1.52
C ASP A 51 -17.33 0.61 -1.35
N PHE A 52 -16.54 0.96 -0.35
CA PHE A 52 -16.16 2.34 -0.11
C PHE A 52 -14.65 2.43 0.03
N ILE A 53 -14.07 3.45 -0.60
CA ILE A 53 -12.68 3.83 -0.36
C ILE A 53 -12.69 4.95 0.68
N VAL A 54 -11.94 4.77 1.75
CA VAL A 54 -11.84 5.78 2.82
C VAL A 54 -10.48 6.44 2.75
N ILE A 55 -10.47 7.77 2.71
CA ILE A 55 -9.24 8.57 2.68
C ILE A 55 -9.22 9.49 3.89
N THR A 56 -8.17 9.38 4.68
CA THR A 56 -7.96 10.21 5.86
C THR A 56 -6.81 11.18 5.60
N VAL A 57 -7.06 12.48 5.81
CA VAL A 57 -6.04 13.51 5.70
C VAL A 57 -5.54 13.85 7.11
N LYS A 58 -4.23 13.80 7.29
CA LYS A 58 -3.62 13.95 8.60
C LYS A 58 -2.31 14.74 8.49
N VAL A 59 -2.13 15.69 9.38
CA VAL A 59 -0.85 16.38 9.58
C VAL A 59 -0.23 15.78 10.85
N PRO A 60 0.82 14.98 10.73
CA PRO A 60 1.37 14.28 11.90
C PRO A 60 2.04 15.23 12.88
N ILE A 61 1.90 14.94 14.16
CA ILE A 61 2.45 15.76 15.25
C ILE A 61 3.93 15.43 15.48
N GLY A 62 4.33 14.18 15.24
CA GLY A 62 5.70 13.72 15.43
C GLY A 62 5.92 12.35 14.85
N ALA A 63 7.17 11.89 14.88
CA ALA A 63 7.51 10.55 14.42
C ALA A 63 6.98 9.47 15.39
N ASN A 64 6.64 8.30 14.87
CA ASN A 64 6.14 7.18 15.68
C ASN A 64 7.17 6.67 16.71
N LYS A 65 8.42 7.10 16.64
CA LYS A 65 9.53 6.58 17.45
C LYS A 65 10.18 7.61 18.40
N GLY A 66 9.50 8.70 18.78
CA GLY A 66 10.06 9.61 19.73
C GLY A 66 9.71 11.08 19.52
N MET A 67 10.54 11.99 20.06
CA MET A 67 10.30 13.42 20.06
C MET A 67 10.67 14.14 18.76
N GLU A 68 11.17 13.43 17.77
CA GLU A 68 11.57 14.02 16.50
C GLU A 68 10.36 14.37 15.64
N PRO A 69 10.42 15.47 14.88
CA PRO A 69 9.32 15.78 13.96
C PRO A 69 9.19 14.73 12.86
N TYR A 70 7.98 14.53 12.38
CA TYR A 70 7.72 13.59 11.29
C TYR A 70 8.46 14.03 10.03
N ASP A 71 9.23 13.11 9.43
CA ASP A 71 9.94 13.32 8.19
C ASP A 71 9.42 12.36 7.12
N GLY A 72 8.58 12.90 6.23
CA GLY A 72 7.97 12.13 5.15
C GLY A 72 8.98 11.60 4.14
N TYR A 73 10.09 12.29 3.96
CA TYR A 73 11.16 11.84 3.05
C TYR A 73 11.83 10.57 3.57
N SER A 74 12.12 10.54 4.87
CA SER A 74 12.69 9.37 5.53
C SER A 74 11.74 8.19 5.51
N GLU A 75 10.45 8.43 5.77
CA GLU A 75 9.42 7.38 5.72
C GLU A 75 9.26 6.81 4.32
N ALA A 76 9.33 7.66 3.29
CA ALA A 76 9.24 7.23 1.90
C ALA A 76 10.44 6.37 1.49
N GLU A 77 11.65 6.71 1.93
CA GLU A 77 12.85 5.93 1.69
C GLU A 77 12.76 4.56 2.34
N ASP A 78 12.31 4.50 3.59
CA ASP A 78 12.11 3.25 4.32
C ASP A 78 11.07 2.36 3.63
N TYR A 79 10.01 2.96 3.13
CA TYR A 79 8.96 2.24 2.39
C TYR A 79 9.52 1.63 1.10
N GLU A 80 10.30 2.39 0.34
CA GLU A 80 10.96 1.89 -0.88
C GLU A 80 11.91 0.73 -0.59
N MET A 81 12.70 0.85 0.46
CA MET A 81 13.62 -0.23 0.88
C MET A 81 12.86 -1.49 1.25
N LYS A 82 11.76 -1.36 1.98
CA LYS A 82 10.91 -2.51 2.35
C LYS A 82 10.28 -3.17 1.13
N LEU A 83 9.86 -2.38 0.14
CA LEU A 83 9.33 -2.91 -1.12
C LEU A 83 10.37 -3.70 -1.90
N LYS A 84 11.58 -3.17 -2.01
CA LYS A 84 12.70 -3.84 -2.70
C LYS A 84 13.07 -5.16 -2.02
N GLU A 85 13.10 -5.17 -0.69
CA GLU A 85 13.35 -6.39 0.08
C GLU A 85 12.25 -7.43 -0.15
N LYS A 86 11.00 -7.00 -0.15
CA LYS A 86 9.86 -7.88 -0.37
C LYS A 86 9.91 -8.49 -1.77
N GLU A 87 10.18 -7.70 -2.80
CA GLU A 87 10.35 -8.18 -4.18
C GLU A 87 11.48 -9.18 -4.30
N ARG A 88 12.62 -8.91 -3.66
CA ARG A 88 13.77 -9.82 -3.65
C ARG A 88 13.41 -11.15 -3.01
N LYS A 89 12.72 -11.12 -1.87
CA LYS A 89 12.28 -12.34 -1.17
C LYS A 89 11.28 -13.14 -1.98
N GLU A 90 10.36 -12.49 -2.67
CA GLU A 90 9.40 -13.14 -3.55
C GLU A 90 10.09 -13.82 -4.74
N LYS A 91 11.04 -13.15 -5.37
CA LYS A 91 11.85 -13.73 -6.46
C LYS A 91 12.65 -14.93 -6.00
N GLU A 92 13.27 -14.87 -4.83
CA GLU A 92 14.00 -15.99 -4.25
C GLU A 92 13.09 -17.18 -3.98
N LYS A 93 11.89 -16.95 -3.49
CA LYS A 93 10.88 -18.00 -3.27
C LYS A 93 10.44 -18.65 -4.59
N GLU A 94 10.21 -17.86 -5.64
CA GLU A 94 9.85 -18.38 -6.96
C GLU A 94 10.97 -19.22 -7.56
N GLU A 95 12.20 -18.77 -7.47
CA GLU A 95 13.38 -19.50 -7.95
C GLU A 95 13.53 -20.84 -7.22
N LYS A 96 13.37 -20.85 -5.90
CA LYS A 96 13.42 -22.06 -5.10
C LYS A 96 12.31 -23.05 -5.49
N LYS A 97 11.09 -22.57 -5.74
CA LYS A 97 9.98 -23.39 -6.21
C LYS A 97 10.27 -23.99 -7.59
N LYS A 98 10.78 -23.21 -8.53
CA LYS A 98 11.14 -23.67 -9.87
C LYS A 98 12.23 -24.74 -9.82
N LYS A 99 13.27 -24.53 -9.02
CA LYS A 99 14.35 -25.51 -8.83
C LYS A 99 13.84 -26.82 -8.22
N LYS A 100 12.95 -26.72 -7.25
CA LYS A 100 12.34 -27.88 -6.60
C LYS A 100 11.47 -28.68 -7.59
N MET A 101 10.65 -28.01 -8.39
CA MET A 101 9.84 -28.64 -9.42
C MET A 101 10.67 -29.32 -10.48
N ALA A 102 11.77 -28.70 -10.92
CA ALA A 102 12.68 -29.30 -11.90
C ALA A 102 13.34 -30.55 -11.36
N LYS A 103 13.77 -30.56 -10.10
CA LYS A 103 14.34 -31.74 -9.45
C LYS A 103 13.34 -32.87 -9.33
N ASP A 104 12.11 -32.58 -8.93
CA ASP A 104 11.05 -33.58 -8.82
C ASP A 104 10.70 -34.19 -10.18
N ALA A 105 10.68 -33.40 -11.24
CA ALA A 105 10.46 -33.88 -12.60
C ALA A 105 11.59 -34.81 -13.07
N GLU A 106 12.85 -34.48 -12.79
CA GLU A 106 14.00 -35.32 -13.10
C GLU A 106 13.96 -36.67 -12.38
N ILE A 107 13.58 -36.65 -11.11
CA ILE A 107 13.43 -37.88 -10.30
C ILE A 107 12.33 -38.75 -10.89
N ARG A 108 11.21 -38.21 -11.30
CA ARG A 108 10.12 -38.97 -11.97
C ARG A 108 10.57 -39.60 -13.29
N ASN A 109 11.27 -38.83 -14.11
CA ASN A 109 11.77 -39.33 -15.41
C ASN A 109 12.76 -40.45 -15.22
N LYS A 110 13.66 -40.36 -14.25
CA LYS A 110 14.62 -41.43 -13.93
C LYS A 110 13.93 -42.72 -13.46
N LYS A 111 12.90 -42.58 -12.63
CA LYS A 111 12.10 -43.75 -12.17
C LYS A 111 11.35 -44.42 -13.33
N GLU A 112 10.77 -43.64 -14.23
CA GLU A 112 10.11 -44.18 -15.41
C GLU A 112 11.07 -44.90 -16.35
N GLN A 113 12.26 -44.35 -16.58
CA GLN A 113 13.30 -45.00 -17.39
C GLN A 113 13.80 -46.31 -16.78
N LEU A 114 13.93 -46.38 -15.48
CA LEU A 114 14.29 -47.60 -14.77
C LEU A 114 13.21 -48.68 -14.88
N LYS A 115 11.95 -48.31 -14.87
CA LYS A 115 10.82 -49.23 -15.08
C LYS A 115 10.75 -49.75 -16.52
N LYS A 116 11.06 -48.90 -17.50
CA LYS A 116 11.05 -49.26 -18.94
C LYS A 116 12.28 -50.07 -19.36
N GLY A 117 13.37 -50.01 -18.58
CA GLY A 117 14.61 -50.73 -18.86
C GLY A 117 14.61 -52.21 -18.49
N ASN A 118 13.53 -52.67 -17.94
CA ASN A 118 13.35 -54.09 -17.62
C ASN A 118 12.35 -54.69 -18.61
#